data_a01186cb86a44cbe9d8c4e0043c490e1
#
_entry.id   a01186cb86a44cbe9d8c4e0043c490e1
#
_cell.length_a   1.000
_cell.length_b   1.000
_cell.length_c   1.000
_cell.angle_alpha   90.00
_cell.angle_beta   90.00
_cell.angle_gamma   90.00
#
_symmetry.space_group_name_H-M   'P 1'
#
loop_
_entity.id
_entity.type
_entity.pdbx_description
1 polymer ?
#
loop_
_entity_poly.entity_id
_entity_poly.type
_entity_poly.pdbx_seq_one_letter_code
_entity_poly.pdbx_strand_id
1 'polypeptide(L)'
;MIKKVINHRGWLKSLLFIPLLVFSQIFGVLVLLLLGYDLTEISSNVMNESVMIIIEYSGLFIVIIMIWLFMKFIDKQPLIEIGFQTQGRLKEINYGILFGLFIMAFAFVFLSTIGEIVFLSYSLDFNQILLSIALFIGVSFFEEIIFRGYMLKNLLESFNPF
;
A
#
# COMPACT_ATOMS: atom_id res chain seq x y z
N MET A 1 2.16 34.06 2.21
CA MET A 1 3.01 33.26 1.30
C MET A 1 4.12 32.63 2.14
N ILE A 2 3.98 31.37 2.55
CA ILE A 2 5.03 30.64 3.26
C ILE A 2 6.07 30.25 2.20
N LYS A 3 7.28 30.80 2.29
CA LYS A 3 8.40 30.39 1.45
C LYS A 3 8.64 28.88 1.70
N LYS A 4 8.21 28.04 0.75
CA LYS A 4 8.50 26.61 0.77
C LYS A 4 10.02 26.46 0.68
N VAL A 5 10.67 26.10 1.79
CA VAL A 5 12.12 25.84 1.80
C VAL A 5 12.35 24.60 0.94
N ILE A 6 13.00 24.78 -0.19
CA ILE A 6 13.37 23.68 -1.10
C ILE A 6 14.34 22.77 -0.34
N ASN A 7 13.90 21.56 -0.03
CA ASN A 7 14.72 20.59 0.66
C ASN A 7 15.49 19.75 -0.37
N HIS A 8 16.66 20.18 -0.80
CA HIS A 8 17.50 19.49 -1.78
C HIS A 8 17.88 18.04 -1.41
N ARG A 9 17.52 17.57 -0.22
CA ARG A 9 17.81 16.20 0.26
C ARG A 9 16.58 15.29 0.36
N GLY A 10 15.41 15.73 -0.11
CA GLY A 10 14.18 14.92 -0.03
C GLY A 10 14.27 13.64 -0.86
N TRP A 11 14.95 13.65 -2.01
CA TRP A 11 15.18 12.45 -2.82
C TRP A 11 16.01 11.39 -2.07
N LEU A 12 16.99 11.81 -1.24
CA LEU A 12 17.76 10.91 -0.39
C LEU A 12 16.87 10.24 0.66
N LYS A 13 15.90 10.97 1.23
CA LYS A 13 14.95 10.42 2.19
C LYS A 13 14.06 9.35 1.52
N SER A 14 13.60 9.61 0.29
CA SER A 14 12.84 8.63 -0.50
C SER A 14 13.67 7.38 -0.79
N LEU A 15 14.95 7.53 -1.15
CA LEU A 15 15.87 6.41 -1.36
C LEU A 15 16.12 5.59 -0.07
N LEU A 16 16.31 6.27 1.07
CA LEU A 16 16.50 5.61 2.36
C LEU A 16 15.24 4.83 2.81
N PHE A 17 14.09 5.20 2.25
CA PHE A 17 12.85 4.50 2.57
C PHE A 17 12.72 3.14 1.87
N ILE A 18 13.41 2.92 0.74
CA ILE A 18 13.37 1.64 0.01
C ILE A 18 13.81 0.44 0.87
N PRO A 19 14.96 0.47 1.56
CA PRO A 19 15.34 -0.61 2.48
C PRO A 19 14.31 -0.86 3.59
N LEU A 20 13.61 0.18 4.04
CA LEU A 20 12.57 0.05 5.06
C LEU A 20 11.35 -0.71 4.56
N LEU A 21 11.03 -0.61 3.26
CA LEU A 21 9.98 -1.43 2.63
C LEU A 21 10.34 -2.92 2.68
N VAL A 22 11.57 -3.26 2.33
CA VAL A 22 12.06 -4.63 2.41
C VAL A 22 12.01 -5.14 3.86
N PHE A 23 12.44 -4.29 4.80
CA PHE A 23 12.37 -4.63 6.23
C PHE A 23 10.93 -4.87 6.72
N SER A 24 9.97 -4.09 6.25
CA SER A 24 8.55 -4.28 6.63
C SER A 24 7.99 -5.62 6.17
N GLN A 25 8.37 -6.09 4.98
CA GLN A 25 7.97 -7.41 4.48
C GLN A 25 8.64 -8.54 5.28
N ILE A 26 9.93 -8.40 5.59
CA ILE A 26 10.65 -9.35 6.45
C ILE A 26 9.99 -9.41 7.84
N PHE A 27 9.56 -8.27 8.38
CA PHE A 27 8.85 -8.24 9.65
C PHE A 27 7.52 -9.01 9.59
N GLY A 28 6.78 -8.91 8.50
CA GLY A 28 5.56 -9.68 8.28
C GLY A 28 5.81 -11.20 8.34
N VAL A 29 6.89 -11.64 7.68
CA VAL A 29 7.31 -13.04 7.72
C VAL A 29 7.72 -13.47 9.14
N LEU A 30 8.44 -12.61 9.87
CA LEU A 30 8.81 -12.89 11.27
C LEU A 30 7.58 -13.05 12.17
N VAL A 31 6.54 -12.25 11.97
CA VAL A 31 5.27 -12.38 12.71
C VAL A 31 4.62 -13.74 12.43
N LEU A 32 4.63 -14.22 11.18
CA LEU A 32 4.12 -15.54 10.84
C LEU A 32 4.88 -16.67 11.56
N LEU A 33 6.22 -16.59 11.57
CA LEU A 33 7.05 -17.56 12.27
C LEU A 33 6.75 -17.58 13.78
N LEU A 34 6.51 -16.42 14.39
CA LEU A 34 6.11 -16.31 15.80
C LEU A 34 4.72 -16.91 16.07
N LEU A 35 3.84 -16.90 15.06
CA LEU A 35 2.52 -17.53 15.13
C LEU A 35 2.56 -19.04 14.87
N GLY A 36 3.75 -19.60 14.57
CA GLY A 36 3.95 -21.04 14.38
C GLY A 36 3.76 -21.54 12.95
N TYR A 37 3.75 -20.65 11.95
CA TYR A 37 3.73 -21.03 10.54
C TYR A 37 5.13 -21.47 10.09
N ASP A 38 5.21 -22.55 9.31
CA ASP A 38 6.49 -23.03 8.76
C ASP A 38 6.90 -22.25 7.50
N LEU A 39 8.21 -22.07 7.32
CA LEU A 39 8.76 -21.40 6.12
C LEU A 39 8.36 -22.11 4.82
N THR A 40 8.14 -23.41 4.85
CA THR A 40 7.68 -24.21 3.70
C THR A 40 6.27 -23.84 3.28
N GLU A 41 5.39 -23.54 4.22
CA GLU A 41 4.03 -23.04 3.94
C GLU A 41 4.05 -21.64 3.35
N ILE A 42 4.93 -20.78 3.86
CA ILE A 42 5.10 -19.40 3.36
C ILE A 42 5.70 -19.38 1.96
N SER A 43 6.61 -20.32 1.65
CA SER A 43 7.28 -20.39 0.33
C SER A 43 6.50 -21.17 -0.72
N SER A 44 5.42 -21.88 -0.34
CA SER A 44 4.58 -22.57 -1.29
C SER A 44 3.87 -21.57 -2.22
N ASN A 45 3.80 -21.89 -3.53
CA ASN A 45 3.18 -21.03 -4.56
C ASN A 45 1.67 -20.80 -4.33
N VAL A 46 1.08 -21.44 -3.32
CA VAL A 46 -0.32 -21.28 -2.92
C VAL A 46 -0.34 -20.69 -1.52
N MET A 47 -0.09 -19.39 -1.39
CA MET A 47 -0.30 -18.68 -0.13
C MET A 47 -1.79 -18.60 0.17
N ASN A 48 -2.19 -19.04 1.34
CA ASN A 48 -3.53 -18.80 1.85
C ASN A 48 -3.74 -17.30 2.06
N GLU A 49 -4.91 -16.76 1.68
CA GLU A 49 -5.27 -15.35 1.85
C GLU A 49 -5.07 -14.86 3.28
N SER A 50 -5.34 -15.70 4.28
CA SER A 50 -5.11 -15.37 5.70
C SER A 50 -3.63 -15.10 6.01
N VAL A 51 -2.72 -15.86 5.40
CA VAL A 51 -1.25 -15.68 5.56
C VAL A 51 -0.84 -14.36 4.92
N MET A 52 -1.33 -14.06 3.71
CA MET A 52 -1.07 -12.80 3.03
C MET A 52 -1.57 -11.59 3.85
N ILE A 53 -2.75 -11.68 4.44
CA ILE A 53 -3.30 -10.64 5.30
C ILE A 53 -2.39 -10.38 6.50
N ILE A 54 -1.89 -11.41 7.15
CA ILE A 54 -0.99 -11.25 8.31
C ILE A 54 0.31 -10.54 7.89
N ILE A 55 0.92 -10.93 6.77
CA ILE A 55 2.13 -10.28 6.24
C ILE A 55 1.83 -8.80 5.94
N GLU A 56 0.78 -8.54 5.18
CA GLU A 56 0.46 -7.20 4.70
C GLU A 56 0.13 -6.23 5.84
N TYR A 57 -0.74 -6.62 6.77
CA TYR A 57 -1.12 -5.75 7.88
C TYR A 57 0.00 -5.57 8.92
N SER A 58 0.83 -6.59 9.16
CA SER A 58 2.00 -6.42 10.02
C SER A 58 3.07 -5.54 9.36
N GLY A 59 3.27 -5.66 8.04
CA GLY A 59 4.12 -4.78 7.26
C GLY A 59 3.59 -3.34 7.26
N LEU A 60 2.30 -3.14 7.05
CA LEU A 60 1.63 -1.85 7.12
C LEU A 60 1.82 -1.18 8.49
N PHE A 61 1.65 -1.95 9.57
CA PHE A 61 1.84 -1.45 10.94
C PHE A 61 3.26 -0.91 11.16
N ILE A 62 4.28 -1.67 10.75
CA ILE A 62 5.69 -1.25 10.84
C ILE A 62 5.96 -0.02 9.98
N VAL A 63 5.44 0.03 8.76
CA VAL A 63 5.62 1.18 7.86
C VAL A 63 5.01 2.45 8.46
N ILE A 64 3.82 2.37 9.04
CA ILE A 64 3.20 3.53 9.70
C ILE A 64 4.08 4.04 10.85
N ILE A 65 4.63 3.13 11.67
CA ILE A 65 5.54 3.50 12.75
C ILE A 65 6.80 4.16 12.18
N MET A 66 7.40 3.59 11.15
CA MET A 66 8.61 4.12 10.52
C MET A 66 8.37 5.51 9.93
N ILE A 67 7.29 5.69 9.19
CA ILE A 67 6.91 7.00 8.64
C ILE A 67 6.67 8.01 9.76
N TRP A 68 5.98 7.61 10.82
CA TRP A 68 5.75 8.48 11.96
C TRP A 68 7.07 8.93 12.62
N LEU A 69 8.02 8.00 12.79
CA LEU A 69 9.36 8.30 13.31
C LEU A 69 10.11 9.26 12.38
N PHE A 70 10.12 8.98 11.07
CA PHE A 70 10.78 9.84 10.09
C PHE A 70 10.19 11.25 10.09
N MET A 71 8.85 11.36 10.05
CA MET A 71 8.18 12.67 10.06
C MET A 71 8.41 13.42 11.36
N LYS A 72 8.40 12.74 12.50
CA LYS A 72 8.60 13.37 13.81
C LYS A 72 10.04 13.85 14.01
N PHE A 73 11.05 13.02 13.67
CA PHE A 73 12.45 13.30 14.02
C PHE A 73 13.23 13.94 12.87
N ILE A 74 12.94 13.59 11.62
CA ILE A 74 13.69 14.06 10.45
C ILE A 74 12.99 15.24 9.80
N ASP A 75 11.67 15.12 9.53
CA ASP A 75 10.91 16.14 8.81
C ASP A 75 10.32 17.20 9.74
N LYS A 76 10.14 16.87 11.03
CA LYS A 76 9.51 17.73 12.05
C LYS A 76 8.13 18.23 11.64
N GLN A 77 7.36 17.36 10.97
CA GLN A 77 6.02 17.64 10.45
C GLN A 77 5.01 16.63 11.04
N PRO A 78 3.73 17.02 11.18
CA PRO A 78 2.71 16.10 11.65
C PRO A 78 2.32 15.08 10.57
N LEU A 79 1.97 13.86 10.99
CA LEU A 79 1.64 12.74 10.10
C LEU A 79 0.48 13.05 9.13
N ILE A 80 -0.45 13.91 9.53
CA ILE A 80 -1.62 14.27 8.71
C ILE A 80 -1.24 14.94 7.37
N GLU A 81 -0.05 15.50 7.27
CA GLU A 81 0.44 16.13 6.05
C GLU A 81 0.82 15.12 4.94
N ILE A 82 0.78 13.81 5.23
CA ILE A 82 0.98 12.75 4.22
C ILE A 82 -0.19 12.66 3.23
N GLY A 83 -1.30 13.34 3.48
CA GLY A 83 -2.44 13.36 2.55
C GLY A 83 -3.73 12.77 3.13
N PHE A 84 -3.80 12.50 4.42
CA PHE A 84 -5.01 12.02 5.10
C PHE A 84 -6.10 13.10 5.28
N GLN A 85 -6.04 14.17 4.52
CA GLN A 85 -7.07 15.22 4.55
C GLN A 85 -8.27 14.79 3.72
N THR A 86 -9.30 14.25 4.35
CA THR A 86 -10.53 13.77 3.69
C THR A 86 -11.66 14.81 3.65
N GLN A 87 -11.49 15.94 4.34
CA GLN A 87 -12.54 16.97 4.42
C GLN A 87 -12.88 17.54 3.03
N GLY A 88 -14.15 17.43 2.65
CA GLY A 88 -14.67 17.93 1.38
C GLY A 88 -14.40 17.05 0.15
N ARG A 89 -13.71 15.90 0.30
CA ARG A 89 -13.27 15.03 -0.81
C ARG A 89 -14.11 13.77 -1.03
N LEU A 90 -15.26 13.65 -0.38
CA LEU A 90 -16.13 12.46 -0.51
C LEU A 90 -16.56 12.18 -1.95
N LYS A 91 -16.79 13.23 -2.76
CA LYS A 91 -17.15 13.07 -4.19
C LYS A 91 -15.97 12.49 -4.98
N GLU A 92 -14.75 12.97 -4.73
CA GLU A 92 -13.54 12.48 -5.38
C GLU A 92 -13.27 11.00 -5.04
N ILE A 93 -13.50 10.62 -3.77
CA ILE A 93 -13.37 9.23 -3.31
C ILE A 93 -14.37 8.34 -4.05
N ASN A 94 -15.65 8.75 -4.14
CA ASN A 94 -16.67 7.97 -4.84
C ASN A 94 -16.36 7.83 -6.34
N TYR A 95 -15.91 8.90 -7.00
CA TYR A 95 -15.46 8.82 -8.39
C TYR A 95 -14.25 7.91 -8.55
N GLY A 96 -13.30 7.94 -7.62
CA GLY A 96 -12.16 7.03 -7.62
C GLY A 96 -12.58 5.56 -7.51
N ILE A 97 -13.51 5.24 -6.60
CA ILE A 97 -14.05 3.88 -6.44
C ILE A 97 -14.75 3.42 -7.73
N LEU A 98 -15.65 4.24 -8.29
CA LEU A 98 -16.36 3.90 -9.52
C LEU A 98 -15.41 3.71 -10.71
N PHE A 99 -14.40 4.56 -10.82
CA PHE A 99 -13.39 4.46 -11.87
C PHE A 99 -12.51 3.21 -11.70
N GLY A 100 -12.12 2.87 -10.47
CA GLY A 100 -11.40 1.65 -10.15
C GLY A 100 -12.19 0.39 -10.54
N LEU A 101 -13.47 0.33 -10.17
CA LEU A 101 -14.36 -0.75 -10.55
C LEU A 101 -14.51 -0.86 -12.08
N PHE A 102 -14.64 0.26 -12.78
CA PHE A 102 -14.70 0.30 -14.22
C PHE A 102 -13.42 -0.26 -14.87
N ILE A 103 -12.25 0.17 -14.41
CA ILE A 103 -10.96 -0.33 -14.94
C ILE A 103 -10.84 -1.83 -14.72
N MET A 104 -11.16 -2.33 -13.52
CA MET A 104 -11.10 -3.77 -13.23
C MET A 104 -12.06 -4.59 -14.11
N ALA A 105 -13.30 -4.12 -14.27
CA ALA A 105 -14.27 -4.77 -15.15
C ALA A 105 -13.80 -4.75 -16.61
N PHE A 106 -13.28 -3.62 -17.07
CA PHE A 106 -12.74 -3.49 -18.42
C PHE A 106 -11.56 -4.43 -18.65
N ALA A 107 -10.59 -4.47 -17.72
CA ALA A 107 -9.44 -5.36 -17.79
C ALA A 107 -9.87 -6.84 -17.84
N PHE A 108 -10.84 -7.24 -17.02
CA PHE A 108 -11.38 -8.60 -17.02
C PHE A 108 -12.01 -8.96 -18.37
N VAL A 109 -12.87 -8.10 -18.91
CA VAL A 109 -13.50 -8.33 -20.21
C VAL A 109 -12.45 -8.37 -21.32
N PHE A 110 -11.50 -7.44 -21.33
CA PHE A 110 -10.43 -7.40 -22.32
C PHE A 110 -9.58 -8.67 -22.29
N LEU A 111 -9.08 -9.09 -21.12
CA LEU A 111 -8.28 -10.31 -20.98
C LEU A 111 -9.06 -11.57 -21.34
N SER A 112 -10.37 -11.62 -21.05
CA SER A 112 -11.23 -12.72 -21.46
C SER A 112 -11.42 -12.77 -22.98
N THR A 113 -11.50 -11.62 -23.67
CA THR A 113 -11.68 -11.58 -25.13
C THR A 113 -10.45 -12.01 -25.90
N ILE A 114 -9.24 -11.75 -25.36
CA ILE A 114 -7.97 -12.19 -25.96
C ILE A 114 -7.59 -13.64 -25.56
N GLY A 115 -8.39 -14.28 -24.69
CA GLY A 115 -8.18 -15.68 -24.30
C GLY A 115 -7.17 -15.91 -23.19
N GLU A 116 -6.66 -14.85 -22.56
CA GLU A 116 -5.70 -14.94 -21.44
C GLU A 116 -6.38 -15.37 -20.13
N ILE A 117 -7.69 -15.12 -19.99
CA ILE A 117 -8.49 -15.56 -18.85
C ILE A 117 -9.60 -16.49 -19.36
N VAL A 118 -9.65 -17.70 -18.82
CA VAL A 118 -10.72 -18.66 -19.08
C VAL A 118 -11.59 -18.76 -17.83
N PHE A 119 -12.88 -18.47 -18.01
CA PHE A 119 -13.86 -18.64 -16.95
C PHE A 119 -14.20 -20.12 -16.79
N LEU A 120 -13.77 -20.73 -15.69
CA LEU A 120 -14.02 -22.15 -15.42
C LEU A 120 -15.30 -22.35 -14.61
N SER A 121 -15.43 -21.67 -13.49
CA SER A 121 -16.57 -21.75 -12.60
C SER A 121 -16.56 -20.56 -11.63
N TYR A 122 -17.66 -20.35 -10.93
CA TYR A 122 -17.69 -19.43 -9.79
C TYR A 122 -18.10 -20.17 -8.52
N SER A 123 -17.47 -19.83 -7.41
CA SER A 123 -17.89 -20.18 -6.07
C SER A 123 -18.07 -18.89 -5.28
N LEU A 124 -19.26 -18.68 -4.73
CA LEU A 124 -19.52 -17.54 -3.85
C LEU A 124 -19.26 -17.98 -2.40
N ASP A 125 -18.00 -17.95 -2.00
CA ASP A 125 -17.63 -18.07 -0.59
C ASP A 125 -17.53 -16.68 0.02
N PHE A 126 -18.48 -16.33 0.88
CA PHE A 126 -18.55 -15.03 1.51
C PHE A 126 -17.31 -14.72 2.38
N ASN A 127 -16.74 -15.73 3.02
CA ASN A 127 -15.54 -15.56 3.84
C ASN A 127 -14.33 -15.21 2.96
N GLN A 128 -14.14 -15.91 1.83
CA GLN A 128 -13.08 -15.60 0.88
C GLN A 128 -13.23 -14.19 0.31
N ILE A 129 -14.44 -13.79 -0.05
CA ILE A 129 -14.70 -12.43 -0.55
C ILE A 129 -14.31 -11.38 0.51
N LEU A 130 -14.71 -11.58 1.77
CA LEU A 130 -14.33 -10.66 2.83
C LEU A 130 -12.82 -10.60 3.07
N LEU A 131 -12.13 -11.74 3.05
CA LEU A 131 -10.68 -11.81 3.20
C LEU A 131 -9.97 -11.11 2.03
N SER A 132 -10.41 -11.34 0.79
CA SER A 132 -9.86 -10.66 -0.38
C SER A 132 -10.07 -9.15 -0.31
N ILE A 133 -11.24 -8.68 0.08
CA ILE A 133 -11.50 -7.24 0.27
C ILE A 133 -10.58 -6.67 1.35
N ALA A 134 -10.44 -7.35 2.49
CA ALA A 134 -9.55 -6.93 3.55
C ALA A 134 -8.10 -6.85 3.05
N LEU A 135 -7.62 -7.87 2.34
CA LEU A 135 -6.27 -7.89 1.76
C LEU A 135 -6.04 -6.69 0.84
N PHE A 136 -6.93 -6.45 -0.13
CA PHE A 136 -6.79 -5.33 -1.06
C PHE A 136 -6.86 -3.96 -0.39
N ILE A 137 -7.65 -3.81 0.67
CA ILE A 137 -7.66 -2.60 1.49
C ILE A 137 -6.29 -2.40 2.14
N GLY A 138 -5.70 -3.45 2.75
CA GLY A 138 -4.37 -3.40 3.36
C GLY A 138 -3.30 -2.99 2.35
N VAL A 139 -3.22 -3.68 1.20
CA VAL A 139 -2.29 -3.37 0.11
C VAL A 139 -2.45 -1.93 -0.37
N SER A 140 -3.69 -1.48 -0.63
CA SER A 140 -3.96 -0.11 -1.09
C SER A 140 -3.48 0.93 -0.10
N PHE A 141 -3.73 0.74 1.19
CA PHE A 141 -3.24 1.66 2.24
C PHE A 141 -1.71 1.64 2.34
N PHE A 142 -1.11 0.47 2.26
CA PHE A 142 0.34 0.30 2.28
C PHE A 142 1.00 1.09 1.14
N GLU A 143 0.55 0.87 -0.10
CA GLU A 143 1.07 1.56 -1.27
C GLU A 143 0.83 3.07 -1.24
N GLU A 144 -0.39 3.50 -0.89
CA GLU A 144 -0.77 4.91 -0.87
C GLU A 144 0.04 5.70 0.17
N ILE A 145 0.22 5.17 1.37
CA ILE A 145 0.99 5.80 2.44
C ILE A 145 2.46 5.95 2.04
N ILE A 146 3.03 4.91 1.44
CA ILE A 146 4.43 4.90 1.07
C ILE A 146 4.70 5.79 -0.15
N PHE A 147 4.04 5.47 -1.27
CA PHE A 147 4.39 6.09 -2.56
C PHE A 147 3.85 7.50 -2.67
N ARG A 148 2.56 7.73 -2.40
CA ARG A 148 1.95 9.06 -2.47
C ARG A 148 2.17 9.88 -1.22
N GLY A 149 2.06 9.26 -0.06
CA GLY A 149 2.21 9.95 1.20
C GLY A 149 3.65 10.42 1.41
N TYR A 150 4.59 9.49 1.53
CA TYR A 150 5.95 9.83 1.95
C TYR A 150 6.90 10.08 0.77
N MET A 151 7.01 9.14 -0.18
CA MET A 151 8.01 9.24 -1.24
C MET A 151 7.72 10.40 -2.19
N LEU A 152 6.52 10.50 -2.74
CA LEU A 152 6.15 11.56 -3.68
C LEU A 152 6.26 12.95 -3.05
N LYS A 153 5.83 13.11 -1.80
CA LYS A 153 5.96 14.38 -1.06
C LYS A 153 7.42 14.83 -1.00
N ASN A 154 8.33 13.95 -0.57
CA ASN A 154 9.75 14.25 -0.46
C ASN A 154 10.41 14.52 -1.83
N LEU A 155 10.00 13.81 -2.88
CA LEU A 155 10.46 14.06 -4.24
C LEU A 155 10.00 15.42 -4.75
N LEU A 156 8.73 15.78 -4.57
CA LEU A 156 8.20 17.08 -4.97
C LEU A 156 8.84 18.25 -4.21
N GLU A 157 9.24 18.04 -2.96
CA GLU A 157 9.99 19.04 -2.19
C GLU A 157 11.41 19.23 -2.70
N SER A 158 11.99 18.20 -3.35
CA SER A 158 13.37 18.24 -3.85
C SER A 158 13.50 18.78 -5.26
N PHE A 159 12.58 18.40 -6.13
CA PHE A 159 12.60 18.70 -7.55
C PHE A 159 11.51 19.71 -7.87
N ASN A 160 11.59 20.91 -7.38
CA ASN A 160 10.60 21.96 -7.63
C ASN A 160 9.90 21.77 -9.01
N PRO A 161 8.72 21.16 -9.10
CA PRO A 161 8.17 20.74 -10.39
C PRO A 161 7.68 21.89 -11.28
N PHE A 162 7.66 23.16 -10.76
CA PHE A 162 7.31 24.37 -11.50
C PHE A 162 7.89 25.62 -10.84
#